data_05b482afd8cc2a6037506a7ff453b160
#
_entry.id   05b482afd8cc2a6037506a7ff453b160
#
_cell.length_a   1.000
_cell.length_b   1.000
_cell.length_c   1.000
_cell.angle_alpha   90.00
_cell.angle_beta   90.00
_cell.angle_gamma   90.00
#
_symmetry.space_group_name_H-M   'P 1'
#
loop_
_entity.id
_entity.type
_entity.pdbx_description
1 polymer ?
#
loop_
_entity_poly.entity_id
_entity_poly.type
_entity_poly.pdbx_seq_one_letter_code
_entity_poly.pdbx_strand_id
1 'polypeptide(L)'
;MSKYRIAWMPGDGVGNDVMDAAKIVLDAMNFDAEYIPADIGWEFWCKEGDPLPQRTIDILKDTDCALFGAITSKPRDEAHDELAPELQDKGLVYFSPIVKLRQMFNLHTNLRPCKAYPGNPLNFRDDIDLVVFRENTEGMYGGVEFFPLPESVYDALCENPRMKKWKDVGLENVALSTRIMSVGGCESICNQAFDYANTHGRKSVTLLEKPNVLRETGGLMTRIFRAV
;
A
#
# COMPACT_ATOMS: atom_id res chain seq x y z
N MET A 1 4.90 21.30 -25.51
CA MET A 1 4.23 20.37 -24.53
C MET A 1 5.28 20.00 -23.51
N SER A 2 4.92 19.96 -22.22
CA SER A 2 5.82 19.50 -21.15
C SER A 2 6.22 18.05 -21.40
N LYS A 3 7.41 17.68 -20.95
CA LYS A 3 7.96 16.33 -21.15
C LYS A 3 7.17 15.26 -20.39
N TYR A 4 6.68 15.62 -19.19
CA TYR A 4 5.92 14.72 -18.32
C TYR A 4 4.58 15.32 -17.95
N ARG A 5 3.57 14.47 -17.85
CA ARG A 5 2.25 14.81 -17.28
C ARG A 5 2.09 14.09 -15.95
N ILE A 6 1.95 14.85 -14.87
CA ILE A 6 2.01 14.33 -13.51
C ILE A 6 0.69 14.67 -12.78
N ALA A 7 -0.01 13.66 -12.31
CA ALA A 7 -1.14 13.86 -11.41
C ALA A 7 -0.66 14.42 -10.07
N TRP A 8 -1.18 15.57 -9.69
CA TRP A 8 -0.85 16.27 -8.45
C TRP A 8 -1.90 15.96 -7.40
N MET A 9 -1.59 15.11 -6.43
CA MET A 9 -2.52 14.59 -5.43
C MET A 9 -2.08 15.00 -4.02
N PRO A 10 -2.40 16.19 -3.54
CA PRO A 10 -2.01 16.63 -2.20
C PRO A 10 -2.60 15.72 -1.12
N GLY A 11 -3.82 15.26 -1.32
CA GLY A 11 -4.60 14.60 -0.31
C GLY A 11 -5.24 15.60 0.64
N ASP A 12 -5.08 15.40 1.94
CA ASP A 12 -5.64 16.27 2.97
C ASP A 12 -4.65 16.53 4.12
N GLY A 13 -5.01 17.47 5.00
CA GLY A 13 -4.20 17.86 6.14
C GLY A 13 -2.78 18.26 5.75
N VAL A 14 -1.79 17.63 6.38
CA VAL A 14 -0.35 17.86 6.14
C VAL A 14 0.07 17.54 4.69
N GLY A 15 -0.75 16.82 3.93
CA GLY A 15 -0.51 16.52 2.53
C GLY A 15 -0.32 17.75 1.67
N ASN A 16 -1.09 18.80 1.93
CA ASN A 16 -0.97 20.09 1.24
C ASN A 16 0.41 20.73 1.51
N ASP A 17 0.82 20.82 2.77
CA ASP A 17 2.08 21.45 3.16
C ASP A 17 3.30 20.73 2.56
N VAL A 18 3.30 19.40 2.59
CA VAL A 18 4.43 18.63 2.04
C VAL A 18 4.49 18.69 0.52
N MET A 19 3.34 18.79 -0.15
CA MET A 19 3.29 18.95 -1.60
C MET A 19 3.73 20.35 -2.03
N ASP A 20 3.36 21.39 -1.28
CA ASP A 20 3.85 22.75 -1.51
C ASP A 20 5.37 22.83 -1.35
N ALA A 21 5.92 22.18 -0.31
CA ALA A 21 7.36 22.08 -0.13
C ALA A 21 8.05 21.33 -1.30
N ALA A 22 7.46 20.23 -1.77
CA ALA A 22 7.97 19.50 -2.92
C ALA A 22 7.94 20.37 -4.20
N LYS A 23 6.89 21.18 -4.37
CA LYS A 23 6.75 22.07 -5.52
C LYS A 23 7.88 23.10 -5.59
N ILE A 24 8.29 23.68 -4.46
CA ILE A 24 9.41 24.61 -4.39
C ILE A 24 10.69 23.98 -4.96
N VAL A 25 10.96 22.71 -4.62
CA VAL A 25 12.15 21.98 -5.11
C VAL A 25 12.03 21.72 -6.62
N LEU A 26 10.90 21.24 -7.08
CA LEU A 26 10.64 20.94 -8.49
C LEU A 26 10.77 22.18 -9.37
N ASP A 27 10.27 23.33 -8.89
CA ASP A 27 10.39 24.62 -9.58
C ASP A 27 11.84 25.10 -9.64
N ALA A 28 12.58 24.98 -8.53
CA ALA A 28 13.99 25.33 -8.48
C ALA A 28 14.87 24.47 -9.43
N MET A 29 14.45 23.22 -9.67
CA MET A 29 15.10 22.31 -10.61
C MET A 29 14.70 22.57 -12.07
N ASN A 30 13.73 23.45 -12.34
CA ASN A 30 13.11 23.65 -13.66
C ASN A 30 12.63 22.31 -14.26
N PHE A 31 12.01 21.47 -13.45
CA PHE A 31 11.54 20.16 -13.88
C PHE A 31 10.44 20.29 -14.93
N ASP A 32 10.66 19.77 -16.12
CA ASP A 32 9.76 19.92 -17.26
C ASP A 32 8.54 18.99 -17.13
N ALA A 33 7.55 19.43 -16.38
CA ALA A 33 6.31 18.72 -16.16
C ALA A 33 5.07 19.63 -16.17
N GLU A 34 3.97 19.09 -16.64
CA GLU A 34 2.62 19.62 -16.43
C GLU A 34 2.04 18.93 -15.19
N TYR A 35 1.64 19.70 -14.18
CA TYR A 35 1.01 19.18 -12.97
C TYR A 35 -0.50 19.30 -13.08
N ILE A 36 -1.20 18.16 -13.04
CA ILE A 36 -2.65 18.07 -13.21
C ILE A 36 -3.28 17.79 -11.86
N PRO A 37 -4.04 18.73 -11.26
CA PRO A 37 -4.70 18.52 -9.97
C PRO A 37 -5.61 17.29 -9.99
N ALA A 38 -5.53 16.47 -8.97
CA ALA A 38 -6.31 15.25 -8.83
C ALA A 38 -6.75 15.02 -7.37
N ASP A 39 -8.03 14.88 -7.19
CA ASP A 39 -8.71 14.83 -5.90
C ASP A 39 -8.55 13.46 -5.24
N ILE A 40 -8.16 13.44 -3.96
CA ILE A 40 -8.05 12.19 -3.18
C ILE A 40 -8.07 12.53 -1.69
N GLY A 41 -8.65 11.66 -0.90
CA GLY A 41 -8.52 11.71 0.55
C GLY A 41 -9.82 11.91 1.31
N TRP A 42 -9.64 12.29 2.58
CA TRP A 42 -10.72 12.35 3.57
C TRP A 42 -11.78 13.40 3.27
N GLU A 43 -11.35 14.54 2.73
CA GLU A 43 -12.26 15.62 2.37
C GLU A 43 -13.30 15.16 1.35
N PHE A 44 -12.90 14.39 0.35
CA PHE A 44 -13.80 13.86 -0.69
C PHE A 44 -14.67 12.73 -0.15
N TRP A 45 -14.16 11.91 0.79
CA TRP A 45 -15.00 10.99 1.53
C TRP A 45 -16.13 11.73 2.24
N CYS A 46 -15.81 12.74 3.04
CA CYS A 46 -16.80 13.49 3.82
C CYS A 46 -17.84 14.18 2.93
N LYS A 47 -17.42 14.78 1.82
CA LYS A 47 -18.29 15.59 0.95
C LYS A 47 -19.05 14.78 -0.11
N GLU A 48 -18.43 13.74 -0.65
CA GLU A 48 -18.93 13.02 -1.83
C GLU A 48 -19.20 11.54 -1.54
N GLY A 49 -18.72 11.01 -0.42
CA GLY A 49 -18.80 9.58 -0.07
C GLY A 49 -17.83 8.69 -0.85
N ASP A 50 -16.88 9.28 -1.57
CA ASP A 50 -15.84 8.54 -2.30
C ASP A 50 -14.47 9.22 -2.08
N PRO A 51 -13.54 8.56 -1.34
CA PRO A 51 -12.20 9.13 -1.09
C PRO A 51 -11.28 9.06 -2.32
N LEU A 52 -11.72 8.43 -3.40
CA LEU A 52 -11.02 8.34 -4.70
C LEU A 52 -12.03 8.51 -5.84
N PRO A 53 -12.45 9.75 -6.13
CA PRO A 53 -13.45 10.01 -7.16
C PRO A 53 -13.04 9.51 -8.54
N GLN A 54 -14.03 9.13 -9.35
CA GLN A 54 -13.79 8.60 -10.71
C GLN A 54 -12.97 9.55 -11.59
N ARG A 55 -13.18 10.87 -11.46
CA ARG A 55 -12.39 11.89 -12.18
C ARG A 55 -10.89 11.79 -11.91
N THR A 56 -10.50 11.42 -10.71
CA THR A 56 -9.08 11.19 -10.35
C THR A 56 -8.54 9.93 -11.04
N ILE A 57 -9.33 8.86 -11.07
CA ILE A 57 -8.95 7.63 -11.77
C ILE A 57 -8.72 7.92 -13.26
N ASP A 58 -9.55 8.75 -13.87
CA ASP A 58 -9.43 9.09 -15.29
C ASP A 58 -8.20 9.97 -15.55
N ILE A 59 -7.89 10.93 -14.67
CA ILE A 59 -6.63 11.69 -14.71
C ILE A 59 -5.42 10.77 -14.60
N LEU A 60 -5.43 9.82 -13.65
CA LEU A 60 -4.32 8.88 -13.45
C LEU A 60 -4.05 7.97 -14.64
N LYS A 61 -5.07 7.62 -15.43
CA LYS A 61 -4.90 6.84 -16.67
C LYS A 61 -4.26 7.64 -17.80
N ASP A 62 -4.35 8.97 -17.74
CA ASP A 62 -3.89 9.90 -18.79
C ASP A 62 -2.61 10.68 -18.36
N THR A 63 -1.95 10.22 -17.31
CA THR A 63 -0.70 10.81 -16.79
C THR A 63 0.41 9.78 -16.70
N ASP A 64 1.68 10.24 -16.80
CA ASP A 64 2.85 9.37 -16.74
C ASP A 64 3.10 8.80 -15.35
N CYS A 65 2.81 9.62 -14.33
CA CYS A 65 2.90 9.23 -12.93
C CYS A 65 2.07 10.17 -12.04
N ALA A 66 2.07 9.90 -10.74
CA ALA A 66 1.47 10.77 -9.75
C ALA A 66 2.45 11.14 -8.64
N LEU A 67 2.37 12.38 -8.17
CA LEU A 67 2.96 12.81 -6.90
C LEU A 67 1.83 12.86 -5.86
N PHE A 68 2.07 12.21 -4.75
CA PHE A 68 1.08 12.05 -3.70
C PHE A 68 1.62 12.57 -2.36
N GLY A 69 0.84 13.42 -1.70
CA GLY A 69 1.16 13.95 -0.38
C GLY A 69 0.79 12.99 0.75
N ALA A 70 -0.29 13.28 1.45
CA ALA A 70 -0.78 12.43 2.53
C ALA A 70 -2.31 12.49 2.63
N ILE A 71 -2.91 11.44 3.22
CA ILE A 71 -4.34 11.42 3.52
C ILE A 71 -4.58 11.02 4.98
N THR A 72 -5.67 11.53 5.51
CA THR A 72 -6.26 11.07 6.76
C THR A 72 -6.96 9.72 6.53
N SER A 73 -6.88 8.83 7.51
CA SER A 73 -7.63 7.58 7.54
C SER A 73 -8.11 7.34 8.95
N LYS A 74 -9.40 7.11 9.13
CA LYS A 74 -10.04 6.91 10.44
C LYS A 74 -10.76 5.57 10.52
N PRO A 75 -11.06 5.08 11.73
CA PRO A 75 -11.92 3.91 11.95
C PRO A 75 -13.30 4.08 11.29
N ARG A 76 -13.95 2.93 11.05
CA ARG A 76 -15.22 2.87 10.30
C ARG A 76 -16.33 3.74 10.90
N ASP A 77 -16.45 3.73 12.23
CA ASP A 77 -17.51 4.46 12.92
C ASP A 77 -17.31 5.97 12.76
N GLU A 78 -16.09 6.48 12.99
CA GLU A 78 -15.77 7.89 12.77
C GLU A 78 -15.95 8.29 11.30
N ALA A 79 -15.64 7.39 10.37
CA ALA A 79 -15.79 7.65 8.95
C ALA A 79 -17.24 7.85 8.54
N HIS A 80 -18.18 7.16 9.17
CA HIS A 80 -19.61 7.34 8.94
C HIS A 80 -20.12 8.69 9.50
N ASP A 81 -19.69 9.03 10.70
CA ASP A 81 -20.17 10.24 11.40
C ASP A 81 -19.73 11.54 10.73
N GLU A 82 -18.62 11.51 10.01
CA GLU A 82 -18.08 12.67 9.29
C GLU A 82 -18.60 12.82 7.85
N LEU A 83 -19.42 11.91 7.35
CA LEU A 83 -20.10 12.08 6.07
C LEU A 83 -21.06 13.28 6.11
N ALA A 84 -21.20 13.95 4.97
CA ALA A 84 -22.25 14.95 4.80
C ALA A 84 -23.62 14.34 5.13
N PRO A 85 -24.52 15.09 5.81
CA PRO A 85 -25.80 14.54 6.32
C PRO A 85 -26.61 13.78 5.28
N GLU A 86 -26.62 14.23 4.04
CA GLU A 86 -27.34 13.61 2.91
C GLU A 86 -26.71 12.27 2.44
N LEU A 87 -25.53 11.92 2.95
CA LEU A 87 -24.80 10.69 2.60
C LEU A 87 -24.87 9.62 3.68
N GLN A 88 -25.15 9.98 4.93
CA GLN A 88 -25.10 9.07 6.08
C GLN A 88 -26.04 7.86 5.93
N ASP A 89 -27.22 8.07 5.36
CA ASP A 89 -28.23 7.00 5.19
C ASP A 89 -28.01 6.14 3.92
N LYS A 90 -26.95 6.39 3.14
CA LYS A 90 -26.70 5.67 1.88
C LYS A 90 -25.94 4.34 2.04
N GLY A 91 -25.62 3.93 3.26
CA GLY A 91 -24.90 2.68 3.52
C GLY A 91 -23.46 2.66 2.96
N LEU A 92 -22.83 3.83 2.82
CA LEU A 92 -21.47 3.95 2.31
C LEU A 92 -20.47 3.39 3.32
N VAL A 93 -19.44 2.75 2.82
CA VAL A 93 -18.36 2.17 3.63
C VAL A 93 -17.04 2.76 3.18
N TYR A 94 -16.32 3.38 4.12
CA TYR A 94 -14.98 3.91 3.86
C TYR A 94 -14.01 2.79 3.49
N PHE A 95 -13.21 3.03 2.48
CA PHE A 95 -12.07 2.20 2.11
C PHE A 95 -10.83 3.09 1.91
N SER A 96 -9.67 2.53 2.13
CA SER A 96 -8.42 3.27 1.89
C SER A 96 -8.22 3.50 0.39
N PRO A 97 -8.22 4.76 -0.09
CA PRO A 97 -8.01 5.05 -1.51
C PRO A 97 -6.63 4.60 -1.99
N ILE A 98 -5.63 4.57 -1.09
CA ILE A 98 -4.28 4.10 -1.42
C ILE A 98 -4.26 2.60 -1.70
N VAL A 99 -4.98 1.80 -0.93
CA VAL A 99 -5.09 0.35 -1.19
C VAL A 99 -5.79 0.11 -2.53
N LYS A 100 -6.87 0.85 -2.80
CA LYS A 100 -7.59 0.77 -4.08
C LYS A 100 -6.70 1.14 -5.27
N LEU A 101 -5.91 2.22 -5.17
CA LEU A 101 -4.94 2.63 -6.21
C LEU A 101 -3.89 1.54 -6.47
N ARG A 102 -3.32 0.96 -5.41
CA ARG A 102 -2.30 -0.10 -5.53
C ARG A 102 -2.83 -1.30 -6.31
N GLN A 103 -4.05 -1.74 -6.01
CA GLN A 103 -4.68 -2.87 -6.69
C GLN A 103 -5.10 -2.50 -8.12
N MET A 104 -5.74 -1.35 -8.32
CA MET A 104 -6.27 -0.92 -9.60
C MET A 104 -5.19 -0.70 -10.66
N PHE A 105 -4.05 -0.11 -10.27
CA PHE A 105 -2.92 0.18 -11.15
C PHE A 105 -1.78 -0.84 -11.02
N ASN A 106 -2.01 -1.94 -10.32
CA ASN A 106 -1.02 -2.98 -10.05
C ASN A 106 0.32 -2.43 -9.53
N LEU A 107 0.25 -1.51 -8.57
CA LEU A 107 1.43 -0.91 -7.95
C LEU A 107 2.03 -1.88 -6.93
N HIS A 108 2.48 -3.04 -7.40
CA HIS A 108 2.91 -4.16 -6.58
C HIS A 108 4.23 -3.91 -5.83
N THR A 109 5.09 -3.02 -6.34
CA THR A 109 6.39 -2.73 -5.73
C THR A 109 6.41 -1.40 -5.02
N ASN A 110 6.63 -1.42 -3.70
CA ASN A 110 6.95 -0.24 -2.93
C ASN A 110 8.48 -0.14 -2.80
N LEU A 111 9.07 0.75 -3.60
CA LEU A 111 10.52 0.99 -3.66
C LEU A 111 10.94 1.99 -2.59
N ARG A 112 11.83 1.59 -1.68
CA ARG A 112 12.31 2.44 -0.58
C ARG A 112 13.84 2.50 -0.54
N PRO A 113 14.46 3.47 -1.19
CA PRO A 113 15.88 3.76 -0.99
C PRO A 113 16.14 4.23 0.43
N CYS A 114 17.12 3.62 1.10
CA CYS A 114 17.57 3.99 2.43
C CYS A 114 19.07 4.25 2.36
N LYS A 115 19.45 5.51 2.48
CA LYS A 115 20.85 5.95 2.39
C LYS A 115 21.20 6.85 3.57
N ALA A 116 22.32 6.57 4.21
CA ALA A 116 22.90 7.50 5.19
C ALA A 116 23.53 8.70 4.45
N TYR A 117 23.26 9.89 4.99
CA TYR A 117 23.87 11.12 4.49
C TYR A 117 24.97 11.60 5.45
N PRO A 118 26.15 11.95 4.95
CA PRO A 118 27.25 12.41 5.78
C PRO A 118 26.83 13.58 6.69
N GLY A 119 27.19 13.50 7.96
CA GLY A 119 26.90 14.55 8.93
C GLY A 119 25.48 14.57 9.50
N ASN A 120 24.60 13.64 9.11
CA ASN A 120 23.29 13.53 9.73
C ASN A 120 23.40 12.78 11.08
N PRO A 121 23.14 13.45 12.23
CA PRO A 121 23.27 12.84 13.55
C PRO A 121 22.26 11.73 13.83
N LEU A 122 21.24 11.58 12.98
CA LEU A 122 20.22 10.53 13.09
C LEU A 122 20.58 9.27 12.31
N ASN A 123 21.73 9.22 11.61
CA ASN A 123 22.19 8.00 11.00
C ASN A 123 22.39 6.91 12.03
N PHE A 124 21.77 5.77 11.86
CA PHE A 124 22.06 4.60 12.69
C PHE A 124 23.49 4.06 12.44
N ARG A 125 23.94 4.15 11.18
CA ARG A 125 25.30 3.87 10.70
C ARG A 125 25.57 4.74 9.48
N ASP A 126 26.82 5.15 9.29
CA ASP A 126 27.20 6.05 8.19
C ASP A 126 27.37 5.36 6.83
N ASP A 127 27.44 4.03 6.82
CA ASP A 127 27.66 3.21 5.63
C ASP A 127 26.37 2.58 5.05
N ILE A 128 25.19 3.03 5.48
CA ILE A 128 23.92 2.51 4.97
C ILE A 128 23.69 3.02 3.54
N ASP A 129 23.59 2.09 2.61
CA ASP A 129 23.10 2.29 1.25
C ASP A 129 22.41 1.00 0.78
N LEU A 130 21.12 0.92 1.05
CA LEU A 130 20.29 -0.22 0.68
C LEU A 130 18.97 0.24 0.07
N VAL A 131 18.31 -0.64 -0.67
CA VAL A 131 16.98 -0.37 -1.22
C VAL A 131 16.05 -1.50 -0.82
N VAL A 132 14.94 -1.16 -0.18
CA VAL A 132 13.92 -2.14 0.22
C VAL A 132 12.87 -2.23 -0.88
N PHE A 133 12.66 -3.43 -1.40
CA PHE A 133 11.55 -3.80 -2.28
C PHE A 133 10.49 -4.46 -1.42
N ARG A 134 9.35 -3.79 -1.24
CA ARG A 134 8.23 -4.31 -0.47
C ARG A 134 7.08 -4.64 -1.39
N GLU A 135 6.59 -5.87 -1.32
CA GLU A 135 5.33 -6.24 -1.95
C GLU A 135 4.18 -5.40 -1.34
N ASN A 136 3.26 -4.95 -2.17
CA ASN A 136 2.34 -3.87 -1.81
C ASN A 136 0.87 -4.15 -2.16
N THR A 137 0.56 -5.27 -2.83
CA THR A 137 -0.77 -5.62 -3.32
C THR A 137 -1.31 -6.92 -2.73
N GLU A 138 -0.43 -7.80 -2.28
CA GLU A 138 -0.74 -9.10 -1.67
C GLU A 138 -0.40 -9.12 -0.16
N GLY A 139 -0.30 -10.29 0.41
CA GLY A 139 -0.04 -10.48 1.83
C GLY A 139 -1.22 -10.06 2.68
N MET A 140 -1.00 -9.15 3.61
CA MET A 140 -2.06 -8.60 4.46
C MET A 140 -2.94 -7.58 3.72
N TYR A 141 -2.46 -7.00 2.62
CA TYR A 141 -3.23 -6.02 1.82
C TYR A 141 -4.19 -6.67 0.83
N GLY A 142 -3.95 -7.93 0.46
CA GLY A 142 -4.84 -8.74 -0.38
C GLY A 142 -5.73 -9.69 0.40
N GLY A 143 -5.59 -9.73 1.73
CA GLY A 143 -6.36 -10.60 2.60
C GLY A 143 -7.75 -10.07 2.94
N VAL A 144 -8.52 -10.92 3.59
CA VAL A 144 -9.83 -10.57 4.16
C VAL A 144 -9.82 -10.74 5.67
N GLU A 145 -10.66 -9.97 6.35
CA GLU A 145 -10.78 -10.00 7.80
C GLU A 145 -12.22 -10.29 8.21
N PHE A 146 -12.36 -10.98 9.35
CA PHE A 146 -13.64 -11.29 9.97
C PHE A 146 -13.59 -10.99 11.46
N PHE A 147 -14.61 -10.30 11.97
CA PHE A 147 -14.91 -10.17 13.38
C PHE A 147 -16.41 -9.86 13.55
N PRO A 148 -17.15 -10.68 14.30
CA PRO A 148 -16.79 -12.00 14.83
C PRO A 148 -16.46 -13.00 13.71
N LEU A 149 -15.79 -14.11 14.06
CA LEU A 149 -15.45 -15.16 13.09
C LEU A 149 -16.71 -15.96 12.71
N PRO A 150 -17.18 -15.95 11.44
CA PRO A 150 -18.34 -16.72 11.02
C PRO A 150 -18.11 -18.23 11.15
N GLU A 151 -19.12 -18.97 11.57
CA GLU A 151 -19.04 -20.43 11.75
C GLU A 151 -18.66 -21.15 10.44
N SER A 152 -19.21 -20.73 9.30
CA SER A 152 -18.87 -21.28 7.98
C SER A 152 -17.38 -21.13 7.62
N VAL A 153 -16.78 -20.01 7.98
CA VAL A 153 -15.34 -19.78 7.77
C VAL A 153 -14.52 -20.62 8.74
N TYR A 154 -14.93 -20.67 9.99
CA TYR A 154 -14.30 -21.53 10.99
C TYR A 154 -14.30 -22.99 10.56
N ASP A 155 -15.44 -23.52 10.13
CA ASP A 155 -15.58 -24.93 9.71
C ASP A 155 -14.69 -25.25 8.53
N ALA A 156 -14.62 -24.37 7.51
CA ALA A 156 -13.71 -24.54 6.38
C ALA A 156 -12.24 -24.57 6.81
N LEU A 157 -11.85 -23.74 7.78
CA LEU A 157 -10.49 -23.71 8.30
C LEU A 157 -10.16 -24.88 9.23
N CYS A 158 -11.15 -25.58 9.76
CA CYS A 158 -10.97 -26.76 10.65
C CYS A 158 -10.39 -27.99 9.97
N GLU A 159 -10.21 -27.99 8.63
CA GLU A 159 -9.31 -28.91 7.96
C GLU A 159 -7.89 -28.87 8.57
N ASN A 160 -7.48 -27.70 9.06
CA ASN A 160 -6.28 -27.55 9.86
C ASN A 160 -6.60 -27.74 11.35
N PRO A 161 -6.08 -28.82 12.01
CA PRO A 161 -6.40 -29.11 13.41
C PRO A 161 -6.09 -27.98 14.41
N ARG A 162 -5.20 -27.04 14.04
CA ARG A 162 -4.85 -25.88 14.87
C ARG A 162 -6.03 -24.93 15.08
N MET A 163 -7.04 -24.97 14.21
CA MET A 163 -8.23 -24.12 14.32
C MET A 163 -9.18 -24.57 15.42
N LYS A 164 -9.23 -25.87 15.74
CA LYS A 164 -10.22 -26.46 16.65
C LYS A 164 -10.29 -25.80 18.02
N LYS A 165 -9.16 -25.40 18.58
CA LYS A 165 -9.06 -24.75 19.90
C LYS A 165 -9.83 -23.40 19.99
N TRP A 166 -10.05 -22.75 18.87
CA TRP A 166 -10.69 -21.43 18.86
C TRP A 166 -12.21 -21.51 19.11
N LYS A 167 -12.82 -22.67 18.94
CA LYS A 167 -14.22 -22.89 19.29
C LYS A 167 -14.45 -22.74 20.82
N ASP A 168 -13.48 -23.16 21.63
CA ASP A 168 -13.57 -23.08 23.09
C ASP A 168 -13.46 -21.63 23.61
N VAL A 169 -12.90 -20.73 22.81
CA VAL A 169 -12.83 -19.27 23.10
C VAL A 169 -14.18 -18.59 22.83
N GLY A 170 -15.03 -19.19 21.97
CA GLY A 170 -16.23 -18.58 21.42
C GLY A 170 -15.92 -17.75 20.17
N LEU A 171 -16.53 -18.10 19.04
CA LEU A 171 -16.22 -17.47 17.75
C LEU A 171 -16.58 -15.98 17.70
N GLU A 172 -17.51 -15.56 18.56
CA GLU A 172 -17.88 -14.15 18.76
C GLU A 172 -16.74 -13.29 19.33
N ASN A 173 -15.74 -13.92 19.94
CA ASN A 173 -14.57 -13.28 20.54
C ASN A 173 -13.31 -13.44 19.69
N VAL A 174 -13.42 -14.01 18.48
CA VAL A 174 -12.28 -14.32 17.62
C VAL A 174 -12.29 -13.41 16.38
N ALA A 175 -11.21 -12.68 16.18
CA ALA A 175 -10.92 -12.01 14.92
C ALA A 175 -9.96 -12.87 14.06
N LEU A 176 -10.23 -12.94 12.76
CA LEU A 176 -9.39 -13.63 11.80
C LEU A 176 -8.93 -12.64 10.71
N SER A 177 -7.65 -12.62 10.43
CA SER A 177 -7.07 -11.98 9.26
C SER A 177 -6.34 -13.01 8.39
N THR A 178 -6.54 -12.96 7.08
CA THR A 178 -5.86 -13.84 6.14
C THR A 178 -4.66 -13.15 5.53
N ARG A 179 -3.61 -13.93 5.23
CA ARG A 179 -2.45 -13.49 4.43
C ARG A 179 -2.43 -14.32 3.15
N ILE A 180 -2.64 -13.64 2.02
CA ILE A 180 -2.70 -14.30 0.71
C ILE A 180 -1.44 -13.94 -0.08
N MET A 181 -0.79 -14.95 -0.65
CA MET A 181 0.37 -14.77 -1.52
C MET A 181 0.23 -15.70 -2.72
N SER A 182 0.40 -15.16 -3.92
CA SER A 182 0.38 -15.92 -5.16
C SER A 182 1.79 -16.17 -5.69
N VAL A 183 1.90 -17.14 -6.60
CA VAL A 183 3.15 -17.38 -7.35
C VAL A 183 3.52 -16.11 -8.13
N GLY A 184 2.57 -15.55 -8.88
CA GLY A 184 2.81 -14.37 -9.71
C GLY A 184 3.23 -13.13 -8.91
N GLY A 185 2.63 -12.88 -7.75
CA GLY A 185 3.03 -11.78 -6.86
C GLY A 185 4.45 -11.97 -6.32
N CYS A 186 4.80 -13.19 -5.91
CA CYS A 186 6.15 -13.52 -5.46
C CYS A 186 7.18 -13.37 -6.59
N GLU A 187 6.88 -13.84 -7.80
CA GLU A 187 7.75 -13.67 -8.98
C GLU A 187 7.96 -12.20 -9.33
N SER A 188 6.88 -11.42 -9.35
CA SER A 188 6.92 -10.00 -9.70
C SER A 188 7.87 -9.22 -8.78
N ILE A 189 7.74 -9.37 -7.46
CA ILE A 189 8.60 -8.62 -6.53
C ILE A 189 10.06 -9.10 -6.57
N CYS A 190 10.30 -10.41 -6.75
CA CYS A 190 11.64 -10.97 -6.89
C CYS A 190 12.32 -10.45 -8.16
N ASN A 191 11.66 -10.55 -9.31
CA ASN A 191 12.17 -10.04 -10.60
C ASN A 191 12.53 -8.57 -10.52
N GLN A 192 11.63 -7.72 -9.98
CA GLN A 192 11.88 -6.29 -9.80
C GLN A 192 13.13 -6.01 -8.95
N ALA A 193 13.33 -6.77 -7.87
CA ALA A 193 14.49 -6.60 -7.01
C ALA A 193 15.80 -7.01 -7.70
N PHE A 194 15.81 -8.12 -8.44
CA PHE A 194 16.98 -8.56 -9.19
C PHE A 194 17.29 -7.67 -10.39
N ASP A 195 16.27 -7.24 -11.13
CA ASP A 195 16.44 -6.31 -12.26
C ASP A 195 17.01 -4.97 -11.79
N TYR A 196 16.50 -4.44 -10.68
CA TYR A 196 17.05 -3.25 -10.07
C TYR A 196 18.50 -3.43 -9.64
N ALA A 197 18.81 -4.56 -8.99
CA ALA A 197 20.17 -4.85 -8.56
C ALA A 197 21.15 -4.90 -9.75
N ASN A 198 20.77 -5.57 -10.82
CA ASN A 198 21.55 -5.62 -12.06
C ASN A 198 21.74 -4.25 -12.71
N THR A 199 20.67 -3.49 -12.86
CA THR A 199 20.67 -2.18 -13.53
C THR A 199 21.46 -1.13 -12.75
N HIS A 200 21.44 -1.21 -11.40
CA HIS A 200 22.08 -0.23 -10.53
C HIS A 200 23.39 -0.74 -9.91
N GLY A 201 23.95 -1.84 -10.41
CA GLY A 201 25.25 -2.38 -9.96
C GLY A 201 25.26 -2.78 -8.48
N ARG A 202 24.14 -3.25 -7.94
CA ARG A 202 24.05 -3.73 -6.56
C ARG A 202 24.67 -5.13 -6.45
N LYS A 203 25.35 -5.41 -5.34
CA LYS A 203 26.14 -6.65 -5.18
C LYS A 203 25.32 -7.87 -4.75
N SER A 204 24.15 -7.65 -4.14
CA SER A 204 23.33 -8.72 -3.59
C SER A 204 21.88 -8.32 -3.46
N VAL A 205 21.00 -9.32 -3.53
CA VAL A 205 19.59 -9.24 -3.14
C VAL A 205 19.37 -10.17 -1.96
N THR A 206 18.74 -9.66 -0.91
CA THR A 206 18.47 -10.44 0.32
C THR A 206 16.98 -10.56 0.53
N LEU A 207 16.49 -11.79 0.64
CA LEU A 207 15.10 -12.05 1.00
C LEU A 207 14.90 -11.92 2.51
N LEU A 208 13.92 -11.12 2.92
CA LEU A 208 13.44 -11.02 4.29
C LEU A 208 12.10 -11.75 4.41
N GLU A 209 12.09 -12.93 4.97
CA GLU A 209 10.91 -13.76 5.19
C GLU A 209 11.08 -14.62 6.46
N LYS A 210 9.99 -15.16 6.97
CA LYS A 210 10.00 -16.01 8.17
C LYS A 210 9.43 -17.40 7.91
N PRO A 211 10.08 -18.23 7.07
CA PRO A 211 9.56 -19.51 6.61
C PRO A 211 9.48 -20.59 7.71
N ASN A 212 10.20 -20.43 8.81
CA ASN A 212 10.12 -21.32 9.97
C ASN A 212 8.79 -21.23 10.72
N VAL A 213 8.07 -20.10 10.59
CA VAL A 213 6.75 -19.86 11.19
C VAL A 213 5.67 -19.90 10.12
N LEU A 214 5.84 -19.14 9.05
CA LEU A 214 4.93 -19.06 7.92
C LEU A 214 5.34 -20.05 6.82
N ARG A 215 5.13 -21.33 7.10
CA ARG A 215 5.71 -22.43 6.30
C ARG A 215 5.21 -22.44 4.86
N GLU A 216 3.93 -22.15 4.64
CA GLU A 216 3.35 -22.17 3.30
C GLU A 216 3.67 -20.88 2.53
N THR A 217 3.28 -19.72 3.04
CA THR A 217 3.48 -18.45 2.36
C THR A 217 4.97 -18.05 2.30
N GLY A 218 5.69 -18.12 3.41
CA GLY A 218 7.12 -17.84 3.44
C GLY A 218 7.95 -18.91 2.70
N GLY A 219 7.49 -20.17 2.72
CA GLY A 219 8.08 -21.25 1.94
C GLY A 219 7.90 -21.03 0.42
N LEU A 220 6.73 -20.58 -0.01
CA LEU A 220 6.47 -20.21 -1.40
C LEU A 220 7.43 -19.10 -1.86
N MET A 221 7.49 -17.99 -1.13
CA MET A 221 8.40 -16.89 -1.42
C MET A 221 9.86 -17.32 -1.51
N THR A 222 10.31 -18.17 -0.55
CA THR A 222 11.68 -18.66 -0.54
C THR A 222 12.00 -19.54 -1.75
N ARG A 223 11.07 -20.39 -2.18
CA ARG A 223 11.27 -21.23 -3.38
C ARG A 223 11.38 -20.38 -4.64
N ILE A 224 10.50 -19.41 -4.79
CA ILE A 224 10.49 -18.52 -5.97
C ILE A 224 11.75 -17.66 -5.99
N PHE A 225 12.12 -17.04 -4.88
CA PHE A 225 13.34 -16.22 -4.78
C PHE A 225 14.61 -16.98 -5.20
N ARG A 226 14.66 -18.29 -4.97
CA ARG A 226 15.80 -19.13 -5.38
C ARG A 226 15.74 -19.56 -6.85
N ALA A 227 14.57 -19.51 -7.45
CA ALA A 227 14.36 -19.94 -8.84
C ALA A 227 14.55 -18.79 -9.85
N VAL A 228 14.31 -17.55 -9.44
CA VAL A 228 14.58 -16.33 -10.20
C VAL A 228 16.08 -16.00 -10.14
#